data_108c8268e0fff04ec888a6f344d29d1b
#
_entry.id   108c8268e0fff04ec888a6f344d29d1b
#
_cell.length_a   1.000
_cell.length_b   1.000
_cell.length_c   1.000
_cell.angle_alpha   90.00
_cell.angle_beta   90.00
_cell.angle_gamma   90.00
#
_symmetry.space_group_name_H-M   'P 1'
#
loop_
_entity.id
_entity.type
_entity.pdbx_description
1 polymer ?
#
loop_
_entity_poly.entity_id
_entity_poly.type
_entity_poly.pdbx_seq_one_letter_code
_entity_poly.pdbx_strand_id
1 'polypeptide(L)'
;DFFTGYMRTYIERDVRSIAEISNLNLFSRFVRLLSALSAQEINSNELGRDLGIDRTTAVRWENICEASYQWIKIPSFNKNPIKRISSKSKGYFVDTGLLCYLQGIFSPEILVSHPLYGHIFETFVVMEVVKRINAWHARPNLYHYRTYSGAEVDLLMEYNGKVFPLEIKIATHPTKKDVKG
;
A
#
# COMPACT_ATOMS: atom_id res chain seq x y z
N ASP A 1 17.74 -2.05 17.87
CA ASP A 1 17.33 -2.03 16.48
C ASP A 1 16.43 -0.80 16.21
N PHE A 2 16.73 -0.07 15.12
CA PHE A 2 16.04 1.18 14.76
C PHE A 2 14.52 0.98 14.62
N PHE A 3 14.09 -0.01 13.82
CA PHE A 3 12.67 -0.23 13.57
C PHE A 3 11.90 -0.72 14.80
N THR A 4 12.53 -1.45 15.71
CA THR A 4 11.92 -1.82 16.99
C THR A 4 11.59 -0.56 17.80
N GLY A 5 12.56 0.35 17.92
CA GLY A 5 12.37 1.63 18.60
C GLY A 5 11.34 2.51 17.91
N TYR A 6 11.39 2.58 16.58
CA TYR A 6 10.44 3.33 15.77
C TYR A 6 9.00 2.84 15.97
N MET A 7 8.74 1.53 15.83
CA MET A 7 7.40 0.95 16.00
C MET A 7 6.85 1.18 17.41
N ARG A 8 7.71 1.06 18.43
CA ARG A 8 7.30 1.36 19.80
C ARG A 8 6.88 2.82 19.95
N THR A 9 7.71 3.75 19.47
CA THR A 9 7.41 5.19 19.52
C THR A 9 6.15 5.54 18.71
N TYR A 10 6.03 4.98 17.51
CA TYR A 10 4.86 5.17 16.65
C TYR A 10 3.57 4.74 17.36
N ILE A 11 3.53 3.53 17.93
CA ILE A 11 2.34 3.01 18.57
C ILE A 11 2.05 3.73 19.90
N GLU A 12 3.06 3.96 20.73
CA GLU A 12 2.88 4.53 22.05
C GLU A 12 2.63 6.04 22.04
N ARG A 13 3.13 6.76 21.06
CA ARG A 13 3.06 8.22 20.99
C ARG A 13 2.12 8.69 19.88
N ASP A 14 2.41 8.39 18.63
CA ASP A 14 1.73 9.00 17.50
C ASP A 14 0.31 8.45 17.34
N VAL A 15 0.14 7.14 17.45
CA VAL A 15 -1.16 6.50 17.37
C VAL A 15 -2.07 6.93 18.52
N ARG A 16 -1.55 7.00 19.74
CA ARG A 16 -2.32 7.46 20.90
C ARG A 16 -2.73 8.93 20.81
N SER A 17 -1.92 9.76 20.15
CA SER A 17 -2.27 11.17 19.95
C SER A 17 -3.40 11.38 18.93
N ILE A 18 -3.57 10.43 17.99
CA ILE A 18 -4.58 10.48 16.92
C ILE A 18 -5.90 9.85 17.39
N ALA A 19 -5.83 8.76 18.17
CA ALA A 19 -7.01 8.01 18.57
C ALA A 19 -6.80 7.20 19.85
N GLU A 20 -7.87 7.05 20.64
CA GLU A 20 -7.91 6.08 21.72
C GLU A 20 -8.02 4.66 21.16
N ILE A 21 -6.95 3.89 21.30
CA ILE A 21 -6.91 2.47 20.96
C ILE A 21 -6.78 1.67 22.26
N SER A 22 -7.83 0.93 22.60
CA SER A 22 -7.90 0.13 23.82
C SER A 22 -6.94 -1.06 23.83
N ASN A 23 -6.62 -1.63 22.64
CA ASN A 23 -5.75 -2.78 22.51
C ASN A 23 -4.61 -2.51 21.52
N LEU A 24 -3.49 -1.98 22.03
CA LEU A 24 -2.31 -1.66 21.23
C LEU A 24 -1.61 -2.91 20.64
N ASN A 25 -1.69 -4.06 21.33
CA ASN A 25 -1.11 -5.30 20.80
C ASN A 25 -1.88 -5.77 19.56
N LEU A 26 -3.20 -5.67 19.58
CA LEU A 26 -4.04 -6.03 18.44
C LEU A 26 -3.83 -5.04 17.28
N PHE A 27 -3.67 -3.74 17.59
CA PHE A 27 -3.31 -2.73 16.60
C PHE A 27 -1.92 -2.99 15.97
N SER A 28 -0.93 -3.42 16.76
CA SER A 28 0.37 -3.83 16.22
C SER A 28 0.26 -5.00 15.24
N ARG A 29 -0.60 -5.98 15.56
CA ARG A 29 -0.90 -7.10 14.65
C ARG A 29 -1.59 -6.62 13.38
N PHE A 30 -2.51 -5.65 13.51
CA PHE A 30 -3.17 -5.02 12.37
C PHE A 30 -2.16 -4.33 11.44
N VAL A 31 -1.24 -3.53 11.96
CA VAL A 31 -0.19 -2.86 11.17
C VAL A 31 0.70 -3.88 10.44
N ARG A 32 1.03 -5.00 11.11
CA ARG A 32 1.79 -6.09 10.48
C ARG A 32 1.00 -6.77 9.35
N LEU A 33 -0.29 -7.04 9.56
CA LEU A 33 -1.14 -7.62 8.51
C LEU A 33 -1.31 -6.62 7.35
N LEU A 34 -1.54 -5.35 7.65
CA LEU A 34 -1.64 -4.30 6.64
C LEU A 34 -0.36 -4.19 5.79
N SER A 35 0.82 -4.33 6.40
CA SER A 35 2.09 -4.32 5.65
C SER A 35 2.23 -5.52 4.70
N ALA A 36 1.69 -6.70 5.05
CA ALA A 36 1.66 -7.86 4.16
C ALA A 36 0.71 -7.69 2.96
N LEU A 37 -0.28 -6.80 3.09
CA LEU A 37 -1.25 -6.47 2.04
C LEU A 37 -0.81 -5.28 1.16
N SER A 38 0.42 -4.81 1.31
CA SER A 38 0.96 -3.74 0.45
C SER A 38 0.95 -4.16 -1.02
N ALA A 39 0.64 -3.23 -1.90
CA ALA A 39 0.44 -3.45 -3.34
C ALA A 39 -0.72 -4.41 -3.67
N GLN A 40 -1.76 -4.47 -2.82
CA GLN A 40 -2.95 -5.29 -3.05
C GLN A 40 -4.24 -4.47 -2.85
N GLU A 41 -5.33 -4.91 -3.47
CA GLU A 41 -6.66 -4.33 -3.22
C GLU A 41 -7.11 -4.63 -1.79
N ILE A 42 -7.50 -3.60 -1.07
CA ILE A 42 -7.88 -3.72 0.35
C ILE A 42 -9.35 -4.12 0.49
N ASN A 43 -9.56 -5.10 1.34
CA ASN A 43 -10.88 -5.53 1.79
C ASN A 43 -10.96 -5.46 3.33
N SER A 44 -11.50 -4.37 3.85
CA SER A 44 -11.59 -4.14 5.30
C SER A 44 -12.44 -5.19 6.04
N ASN A 45 -13.36 -5.89 5.35
CA ASN A 45 -14.11 -7.01 5.95
C ASN A 45 -13.21 -8.22 6.19
N GLU A 46 -12.35 -8.58 5.22
CA GLU A 46 -11.40 -9.67 5.35
C GLU A 46 -10.36 -9.35 6.42
N LEU A 47 -9.82 -8.14 6.37
CA LEU A 47 -8.86 -7.64 7.35
C LEU A 47 -9.42 -7.71 8.79
N GLY A 48 -10.68 -7.31 8.97
CA GLY A 48 -11.36 -7.41 10.27
C GLY A 48 -11.54 -8.85 10.72
N ARG A 49 -11.99 -9.72 9.83
CA ARG A 49 -12.19 -11.16 10.13
C ARG A 49 -10.91 -11.85 10.56
N ASP A 50 -9.80 -11.59 9.87
CA ASP A 50 -8.50 -12.22 10.15
C ASP A 50 -7.93 -11.85 11.53
N LEU A 51 -8.37 -10.70 12.06
CA LEU A 51 -7.94 -10.19 13.37
C LEU A 51 -9.01 -10.34 14.47
N GLY A 52 -10.20 -10.81 14.14
CA GLY A 52 -11.31 -10.90 15.07
C GLY A 52 -11.87 -9.54 15.50
N ILE A 53 -11.83 -8.54 14.62
CA ILE A 53 -12.41 -7.21 14.82
C ILE A 53 -13.51 -6.93 13.80
N ASP A 54 -14.42 -6.04 14.11
CA ASP A 54 -15.45 -5.61 13.17
C ASP A 54 -14.87 -4.72 12.05
N ARG A 55 -15.63 -4.64 10.94
CA ARG A 55 -15.26 -3.82 9.78
C ARG A 55 -15.04 -2.35 10.13
N THR A 56 -15.85 -1.80 11.02
CA THR A 56 -15.78 -0.38 11.39
C THR A 56 -14.46 -0.09 12.09
N THR A 57 -14.04 -0.97 12.98
CA THR A 57 -12.74 -0.92 13.66
C THR A 57 -11.59 -1.06 12.65
N ALA A 58 -11.67 -2.00 11.69
CA ALA A 58 -10.65 -2.15 10.65
C ALA A 58 -10.50 -0.87 9.81
N VAL A 59 -11.60 -0.30 9.32
CA VAL A 59 -11.60 0.97 8.58
C VAL A 59 -11.04 2.12 9.43
N ARG A 60 -11.42 2.22 10.69
CA ARG A 60 -10.89 3.25 11.60
C ARG A 60 -9.36 3.10 11.75
N TRP A 61 -8.86 1.90 11.89
CA TRP A 61 -7.43 1.64 12.04
C TRP A 61 -6.65 1.89 10.74
N GLU A 62 -7.22 1.55 9.58
CA GLU A 62 -6.67 1.97 8.29
C GLU A 62 -6.52 3.50 8.20
N ASN A 63 -7.57 4.24 8.58
CA ASN A 63 -7.54 5.71 8.57
C ASN A 63 -6.50 6.28 9.54
N ILE A 64 -6.24 5.63 10.67
CA ILE A 64 -5.15 6.02 11.58
C ILE A 64 -3.79 5.83 10.90
N CYS A 65 -3.58 4.70 10.21
CA CYS A 65 -2.34 4.45 9.46
C CYS A 65 -2.16 5.47 8.32
N GLU A 66 -3.23 5.89 7.65
CA GLU A 66 -3.18 6.96 6.64
C GLU A 66 -2.85 8.33 7.27
N ALA A 67 -3.55 8.70 8.34
CA ALA A 67 -3.35 9.98 9.04
C ALA A 67 -1.94 10.11 9.63
N SER A 68 -1.30 9.00 9.98
CA SER A 68 0.07 8.92 10.49
C SER A 68 1.14 8.67 9.41
N TYR A 69 0.76 8.75 8.13
CA TYR A 69 1.66 8.58 6.98
C TYR A 69 2.36 7.22 6.91
N GLN A 70 1.78 6.17 7.49
CA GLN A 70 2.28 4.80 7.34
C GLN A 70 1.72 4.09 6.11
N TRP A 71 0.57 4.55 5.64
CA TRP A 71 -0.22 3.91 4.60
C TRP A 71 -0.81 4.93 3.64
N ILE A 72 -0.84 4.61 2.36
CA ILE A 72 -1.61 5.36 1.36
C ILE A 72 -2.51 4.43 0.58
N LYS A 73 -3.58 4.98 0.01
CA LYS A 73 -4.50 4.27 -0.89
C LYS A 73 -4.47 4.92 -2.27
N ILE A 74 -4.31 4.10 -3.29
CA ILE A 74 -4.43 4.52 -4.68
C ILE A 74 -5.75 3.97 -5.21
N PRO A 75 -6.71 4.83 -5.60
CA PRO A 75 -8.03 4.42 -6.06
C PRO A 75 -7.96 3.72 -7.41
N SER A 76 -8.99 2.93 -7.72
CA SER A 76 -9.14 2.32 -9.04
C SER A 76 -9.52 3.35 -10.09
N PHE A 77 -8.90 3.26 -11.27
CA PHE A 77 -9.28 4.08 -12.41
C PHE A 77 -10.65 3.66 -12.96
N ASN A 78 -11.53 4.63 -13.13
CA ASN A 78 -12.79 4.44 -13.83
C ASN A 78 -13.14 5.72 -14.60
N LYS A 79 -13.69 5.58 -15.80
CA LYS A 79 -14.18 6.75 -16.58
C LYS A 79 -15.30 7.49 -15.84
N ASN A 80 -16.11 6.79 -15.05
CA ASN A 80 -17.14 7.39 -14.21
C ASN A 80 -16.53 7.82 -12.86
N PRO A 81 -16.54 9.13 -12.51
CA PRO A 81 -15.96 9.64 -11.26
C PRO A 81 -16.57 9.01 -10.00
N ILE A 82 -17.87 8.71 -9.99
CA ILE A 82 -18.54 8.09 -8.84
C ILE A 82 -17.98 6.69 -8.59
N LYS A 83 -17.75 5.92 -9.67
CA LYS A 83 -17.16 4.59 -9.57
C LYS A 83 -15.69 4.63 -9.13
N ARG A 84 -14.94 5.69 -9.44
CA ARG A 84 -13.59 5.87 -8.90
C ARG A 84 -13.56 5.89 -7.38
N ILE A 85 -14.56 6.54 -6.75
CA ILE A 85 -14.65 6.69 -5.29
C ILE A 85 -15.17 5.41 -4.63
N SER A 86 -16.08 4.68 -5.27
CA SER A 86 -16.73 3.49 -4.70
C SER A 86 -16.00 2.18 -4.97
N SER A 87 -15.00 2.17 -5.85
CA SER A 87 -14.20 0.99 -6.17
C SER A 87 -13.15 0.72 -5.08
N LYS A 88 -12.71 -0.54 -4.98
CA LYS A 88 -11.63 -0.90 -4.07
C LYS A 88 -10.35 -0.15 -4.43
N SER A 89 -9.66 0.34 -3.42
CA SER A 89 -8.35 0.95 -3.57
C SER A 89 -7.25 -0.09 -3.38
N LYS A 90 -6.13 0.10 -4.04
CA LYS A 90 -4.89 -0.63 -3.79
C LYS A 90 -4.11 0.12 -2.72
N GLY A 91 -3.64 -0.59 -1.71
CA GLY A 91 -2.95 0.04 -0.58
C GLY A 91 -1.44 -0.13 -0.65
N TYR A 92 -0.70 0.84 -0.11
CA TYR A 92 0.76 0.82 -0.13
C TYR A 92 1.33 1.28 1.21
N PHE A 93 2.25 0.51 1.74
CA PHE A 93 3.02 0.88 2.93
C PHE A 93 4.07 1.94 2.53
N VAL A 94 4.15 3.05 3.27
CA VAL A 94 4.95 4.21 2.83
C VAL A 94 6.45 3.95 2.90
N ASP A 95 6.91 3.23 3.91
CA ASP A 95 8.32 2.89 4.11
C ASP A 95 8.55 1.39 3.86
N THR A 96 9.29 1.06 2.79
CA THR A 96 9.57 -0.33 2.42
C THR A 96 10.57 -1.00 3.35
N GLY A 97 11.43 -0.25 4.05
CA GLY A 97 12.32 -0.79 5.07
C GLY A 97 11.53 -1.24 6.30
N LEU A 98 10.57 -0.40 6.75
CA LEU A 98 9.65 -0.76 7.81
C LEU A 98 8.75 -1.94 7.41
N LEU A 99 8.26 -1.99 6.16
CA LEU A 99 7.52 -3.12 5.64
C LEU A 99 8.35 -4.42 5.74
N CYS A 100 9.59 -4.41 5.27
CA CYS A 100 10.49 -5.56 5.37
C CYS A 100 10.70 -5.99 6.85
N TYR A 101 10.93 -5.04 7.73
CA TYR A 101 11.05 -5.31 9.18
C TYR A 101 9.81 -6.00 9.74
N LEU A 102 8.61 -5.49 9.43
CA LEU A 102 7.34 -6.05 9.90
C LEU A 102 7.08 -7.47 9.36
N GLN A 103 7.62 -7.79 8.19
CA GLN A 103 7.54 -9.12 7.57
C GLN A 103 8.69 -10.05 7.94
N GLY A 104 9.62 -9.62 8.81
CA GLY A 104 10.76 -10.44 9.24
C GLY A 104 11.85 -10.58 8.18
N ILE A 105 11.94 -9.65 7.25
CA ILE A 105 12.92 -9.64 6.15
C ILE A 105 14.09 -8.76 6.57
N PHE A 106 15.21 -9.37 6.93
CA PHE A 106 16.37 -8.66 7.51
C PHE A 106 17.62 -8.70 6.61
N SER A 107 17.54 -9.35 5.45
CA SER A 107 18.65 -9.38 4.48
C SER A 107 18.14 -9.42 3.05
N PRO A 108 18.98 -9.01 2.07
CA PRO A 108 18.63 -9.09 0.64
C PRO A 108 18.31 -10.52 0.18
N GLU A 109 18.99 -11.52 0.70
CA GLU A 109 18.79 -12.93 0.33
C GLU A 109 17.40 -13.41 0.77
N ILE A 110 16.96 -13.03 1.98
CA ILE A 110 15.62 -13.32 2.47
C ILE A 110 14.57 -12.60 1.61
N LEU A 111 14.82 -11.33 1.25
CA LEU A 111 13.91 -10.54 0.43
C LEU A 111 13.66 -11.20 -0.93
N VAL A 112 14.71 -11.59 -1.64
CA VAL A 112 14.62 -12.16 -3.00
C VAL A 112 13.84 -13.48 -3.00
N SER A 113 13.94 -14.27 -1.92
CA SER A 113 13.22 -15.54 -1.76
C SER A 113 11.83 -15.40 -1.13
N HIS A 114 11.47 -14.20 -0.66
CA HIS A 114 10.22 -14.00 0.09
C HIS A 114 9.00 -14.00 -0.83
N PRO A 115 7.88 -14.65 -0.45
CA PRO A 115 6.66 -14.68 -1.27
C PRO A 115 6.10 -13.30 -1.63
N LEU A 116 6.32 -12.29 -0.80
CA LEU A 116 5.89 -10.91 -1.03
C LEU A 116 6.87 -10.07 -1.85
N TYR A 117 7.98 -10.64 -2.37
CA TYR A 117 9.01 -9.88 -3.06
C TYR A 117 8.45 -8.99 -4.19
N GLY A 118 7.54 -9.53 -5.02
CA GLY A 118 6.87 -8.78 -6.09
C GLY A 118 6.11 -7.56 -5.56
N HIS A 119 5.31 -7.75 -4.53
CA HIS A 119 4.54 -6.68 -3.90
C HIS A 119 5.40 -5.62 -3.19
N ILE A 120 6.52 -6.05 -2.58
CA ILE A 120 7.49 -5.14 -1.96
C ILE A 120 8.19 -4.30 -3.02
N PHE A 121 8.58 -4.91 -4.14
CA PHE A 121 9.20 -4.20 -5.25
C PHE A 121 8.22 -3.21 -5.90
N GLU A 122 6.97 -3.62 -6.15
CA GLU A 122 5.92 -2.72 -6.62
C GLU A 122 5.72 -1.55 -5.66
N THR A 123 5.61 -1.84 -4.35
CA THR A 123 5.50 -0.81 -3.31
C THR A 123 6.66 0.19 -3.37
N PHE A 124 7.88 -0.30 -3.50
CA PHE A 124 9.07 0.55 -3.62
C PHE A 124 8.98 1.50 -4.82
N VAL A 125 8.67 0.97 -6.00
CA VAL A 125 8.57 1.77 -7.23
C VAL A 125 7.44 2.80 -7.13
N VAL A 126 6.24 2.40 -6.67
CA VAL A 126 5.09 3.30 -6.50
C VAL A 126 5.43 4.41 -5.51
N MET A 127 6.06 4.08 -4.39
CA MET A 127 6.43 5.09 -3.39
C MET A 127 7.52 6.04 -3.88
N GLU A 128 8.46 5.60 -4.72
CA GLU A 128 9.42 6.49 -5.37
C GLU A 128 8.72 7.47 -6.35
N VAL A 129 7.71 7.00 -7.10
CA VAL A 129 6.88 7.88 -7.94
C VAL A 129 6.11 8.88 -7.08
N VAL A 130 5.46 8.47 -6.01
CA VAL A 130 4.72 9.34 -5.08
C VAL A 130 5.63 10.41 -4.49
N LYS A 131 6.82 10.05 -4.01
CA LYS A 131 7.80 11.00 -3.46
C LYS A 131 8.22 12.04 -4.49
N ARG A 132 8.49 11.62 -5.74
CA ARG A 132 8.87 12.53 -6.84
C ARG A 132 7.73 13.47 -7.22
N ILE A 133 6.49 12.98 -7.28
CA ILE A 133 5.29 13.79 -7.54
C ILE A 133 5.11 14.84 -6.45
N ASN A 134 5.26 14.46 -5.18
CA ASN A 134 5.14 15.39 -4.06
C ASN A 134 6.22 16.48 -4.05
N ALA A 135 7.41 16.19 -4.60
CA ALA A 135 8.48 17.16 -4.79
C ALA A 135 8.26 18.07 -6.03
N TRP A 136 7.37 17.68 -6.94
CA TRP A 136 7.01 18.47 -8.11
C TRP A 136 5.86 19.42 -7.82
N HIS A 137 5.84 20.58 -8.49
CA HIS A 137 4.67 21.47 -8.48
C HIS A 137 3.49 20.92 -9.30
N ALA A 138 3.72 19.91 -10.15
CA ALA A 138 2.69 19.17 -10.86
C ALA A 138 2.00 18.19 -9.89
N ARG A 139 0.65 18.13 -9.95
CA ARG A 139 -0.15 17.22 -9.12
C ARG A 139 -0.94 16.28 -10.01
N PRO A 140 -0.32 15.23 -10.57
CA PRO A 140 -1.05 14.22 -11.31
C PRO A 140 -1.93 13.42 -10.36
N ASN A 141 -3.06 12.91 -10.86
CA ASN A 141 -3.84 11.90 -10.16
C ASN A 141 -3.23 10.53 -10.38
N LEU A 142 -3.18 9.72 -9.34
CA LEU A 142 -2.70 8.35 -9.39
C LEU A 142 -3.86 7.39 -9.23
N TYR A 143 -3.84 6.32 -10.01
CA TYR A 143 -4.83 5.23 -9.98
C TYR A 143 -4.13 3.89 -10.20
N HIS A 144 -4.76 2.80 -9.79
CA HIS A 144 -4.50 1.48 -10.35
C HIS A 144 -5.62 1.10 -11.31
N TYR A 145 -5.38 0.12 -12.18
CA TYR A 145 -6.41 -0.36 -13.09
C TYR A 145 -6.45 -1.88 -13.11
N ARG A 146 -7.65 -2.43 -12.98
CA ARG A 146 -7.88 -3.87 -13.10
C ARG A 146 -9.22 -4.14 -13.74
N THR A 147 -9.24 -5.05 -14.72
CA THR A 147 -10.47 -5.50 -15.37
C THR A 147 -11.00 -6.79 -14.74
N TYR A 148 -12.26 -7.06 -14.95
CA TYR A 148 -12.85 -8.37 -14.58
C TYR A 148 -12.21 -9.54 -15.33
N SER A 149 -11.64 -9.31 -16.53
CA SER A 149 -10.92 -10.29 -17.32
C SER A 149 -9.48 -10.55 -16.88
N GLY A 150 -9.01 -9.85 -15.84
CA GLY A 150 -7.69 -10.04 -15.25
C GLY A 150 -6.57 -9.18 -15.86
N ALA A 151 -6.87 -8.29 -16.81
CA ALA A 151 -5.87 -7.30 -17.25
C ALA A 151 -5.66 -6.29 -16.12
N GLU A 152 -4.40 -6.01 -15.80
CA GLU A 152 -4.00 -5.13 -14.70
C GLU A 152 -2.93 -4.15 -15.17
N VAL A 153 -2.99 -2.92 -14.66
CA VAL A 153 -1.91 -1.94 -14.75
C VAL A 153 -1.62 -1.47 -13.33
N ASP A 154 -0.39 -1.65 -12.89
CA ASP A 154 0.01 -1.42 -11.51
C ASP A 154 -0.19 0.03 -11.08
N LEU A 155 0.18 0.98 -11.95
CA LEU A 155 0.00 2.41 -11.70
C LEU A 155 -0.40 3.15 -12.98
N LEU A 156 -1.45 3.97 -12.89
CA LEU A 156 -1.85 4.94 -13.90
C LEU A 156 -1.63 6.35 -13.36
N MET A 157 -0.92 7.16 -14.11
CA MET A 157 -0.77 8.59 -13.81
C MET A 157 -1.59 9.41 -14.80
N GLU A 158 -2.59 10.16 -14.32
CA GLU A 158 -3.41 11.07 -15.11
C GLU A 158 -2.92 12.51 -14.90
N TYR A 159 -2.45 13.12 -15.98
CA TYR A 159 -1.94 14.50 -15.96
C TYR A 159 -2.31 15.26 -17.24
N ASN A 160 -2.91 16.45 -17.09
CA ASN A 160 -3.35 17.29 -18.21
C ASN A 160 -4.21 16.52 -19.26
N GLY A 161 -5.13 15.68 -18.79
CA GLY A 161 -6.03 14.91 -19.66
C GLY A 161 -5.37 13.72 -20.39
N LYS A 162 -4.08 13.46 -20.11
CA LYS A 162 -3.35 12.30 -20.63
C LYS A 162 -3.18 11.26 -19.52
N VAL A 163 -3.20 9.99 -19.91
CA VAL A 163 -3.00 8.85 -19.02
C VAL A 163 -1.70 8.16 -19.38
N PHE A 164 -0.86 7.94 -18.38
CA PHE A 164 0.44 7.28 -18.51
C PHE A 164 0.42 6.00 -17.69
N PRO A 165 0.31 4.82 -18.34
CA PRO A 165 0.37 3.54 -17.65
C PRO A 165 1.80 3.18 -17.29
N LEU A 166 1.99 2.62 -16.10
CA LEU A 166 3.24 2.06 -15.61
C LEU A 166 2.99 0.63 -15.16
N GLU A 167 3.67 -0.31 -15.81
CA GLU A 167 3.72 -1.72 -15.42
C GLU A 167 5.03 -2.00 -14.70
N ILE A 168 4.99 -2.67 -13.56
CA ILE A 168 6.13 -2.89 -12.67
C ILE A 168 6.46 -4.38 -12.65
N LYS A 169 7.63 -4.76 -13.15
CA LYS A 169 8.05 -6.17 -13.19
C LYS A 169 9.45 -6.35 -12.63
N ILE A 170 9.63 -7.41 -11.85
CA ILE A 170 10.95 -7.88 -11.45
C ILE A 170 11.49 -8.74 -12.58
N ALA A 171 12.01 -8.11 -13.62
CA ALA A 171 12.62 -8.80 -14.74
C ALA A 171 13.84 -8.03 -15.23
N THR A 172 14.95 -8.73 -15.40
CA THR A 172 16.17 -8.16 -16.00
C THR A 172 15.99 -7.85 -17.48
N HIS A 173 15.06 -8.54 -18.16
CA HIS A 173 14.76 -8.37 -19.58
C HIS A 173 13.25 -8.46 -19.79
N PRO A 174 12.50 -7.34 -19.67
CA PRO A 174 11.06 -7.34 -19.91
C PRO A 174 10.77 -7.63 -21.40
N THR A 175 9.79 -8.46 -21.67
CA THR A 175 9.35 -8.85 -23.01
C THR A 175 8.00 -8.20 -23.34
N LYS A 176 7.62 -8.20 -24.65
CA LYS A 176 6.28 -7.71 -25.06
C LYS A 176 5.11 -8.46 -24.40
N LYS A 177 5.35 -9.67 -23.85
CA LYS A 177 4.33 -10.43 -23.12
C LYS A 177 4.06 -9.84 -21.72
N ASP A 178 5.04 -9.16 -21.16
CA ASP A 178 4.98 -8.55 -19.84
C ASP A 178 4.20 -7.20 -19.84
N VAL A 179 3.91 -6.66 -21.04
CA VAL A 179 3.22 -5.38 -21.26
C VAL A 179 1.78 -5.59 -21.77
N LYS A 180 1.24 -6.80 -21.70
CA LYS A 180 -0.14 -7.09 -22.07
C LYS A 180 -1.07 -6.88 -20.88
N GLY A 181 -1.35 -5.60 -20.55
CA GLY A 181 -2.40 -5.13 -19.68
C GLY A 181 -3.49 -4.44 -20.48
#